data_1ddebf2525ed20bc9c75169a0d38e853
#
_entry.id   1ddebf2525ed20bc9c75169a0d38e853
#
_cell.length_a   1.000
_cell.length_b   1.000
_cell.length_c   1.000
_cell.angle_alpha   90.00
_cell.angle_beta   90.00
_cell.angle_gamma   90.00
#
_symmetry.space_group_name_H-M   'P 1'
#
loop_
_entity.id
_entity.type
_entity.pdbx_description
1 polymer ?
#
loop_
_entity_poly.entity_id
_entity_poly.type
_entity_poly.pdbx_seq_one_letter_code
_entity_poly.pdbx_strand_id
1 'polypeptide(L)'
;NFGEDTSSTLRIEAEQILLNTGTHLLAVRGGHMYQKFDRFSRSVIDNTDTVLYVDVNSKLLDGRANPNFLRPYVEAVGPFDNRNPEVFDTQNADLAYQFTPRNPPRLLSWIGTQRLAGHAEVNRNSSAAYTYGYWPSGDNPWVNRANRVGGNQLAYRYYLGDANGQNVEY
;
A
#
# COMPACT_ATOMS: atom_id res chain seq x y z
N ASN A 1 -10.84 4.02 12.71
CA ASN A 1 -9.98 3.50 11.64
C ASN A 1 -8.68 4.28 11.61
N PHE A 2 -7.57 3.61 11.36
CA PHE A 2 -6.23 4.18 11.33
C PHE A 2 -5.51 3.69 10.07
N GLY A 3 -4.72 4.56 9.44
CA GLY A 3 -3.89 4.21 8.29
C GLY A 3 -2.55 4.90 8.38
N GLU A 4 -1.50 4.22 7.96
CA GLU A 4 -0.15 4.71 7.89
C GLU A 4 0.51 4.22 6.60
N ASP A 5 1.04 5.16 5.81
CA ASP A 5 1.77 4.87 4.58
C ASP A 5 3.21 5.34 4.75
N THR A 6 4.14 4.42 4.61
CA THR A 6 5.58 4.72 4.65
C THR A 6 6.20 4.42 3.28
N SER A 7 7.00 5.34 2.79
CA SER A 7 7.74 5.12 1.55
C SER A 7 9.22 5.47 1.71
N SER A 8 10.06 4.70 1.05
CA SER A 8 11.48 5.01 0.93
C SER A 8 11.93 4.79 -0.52
N THR A 9 12.72 5.72 -1.03
CA THR A 9 13.22 5.66 -2.42
C THR A 9 14.73 5.92 -2.42
N LEU A 10 15.45 5.04 -3.08
CA LEU A 10 16.86 5.22 -3.43
C LEU A 10 16.95 5.29 -4.97
N ARG A 11 17.55 6.36 -5.48
CA ARG A 11 17.82 6.51 -6.91
C ARG A 11 19.29 6.85 -7.11
N ILE A 12 19.93 6.11 -7.98
CA ILE A 12 21.32 6.31 -8.38
C ILE A 12 21.34 6.39 -9.90
N GLU A 13 21.96 7.42 -10.43
CA GLU A 13 22.16 7.58 -11.87
C GLU A 13 23.64 7.97 -12.13
N ALA A 14 24.18 7.44 -13.19
CA ALA A 14 25.50 7.77 -13.67
C ALA A 14 25.49 7.94 -15.18
N GLU A 15 26.18 8.96 -15.66
CA GLU A 15 26.38 9.22 -17.09
C GLU A 15 27.87 9.40 -17.37
N GLN A 16 28.32 8.79 -18.44
CA GLN A 16 29.72 8.86 -18.86
C GLN A 16 29.84 9.03 -20.37
N ILE A 17 30.61 10.02 -20.80
CA ILE A 17 31.04 10.14 -22.19
C ILE A 17 32.26 9.25 -22.37
N LEU A 18 32.16 8.20 -23.19
CA LEU A 18 33.19 7.23 -23.43
C LEU A 18 34.12 7.66 -24.58
N LEU A 19 33.57 8.38 -25.56
CA LEU A 19 34.28 8.83 -26.73
C LEU A 19 33.81 10.21 -27.17
N ASN A 20 34.71 11.12 -27.41
CA ASN A 20 34.43 12.42 -28.01
C ASN A 20 35.63 12.86 -28.88
N THR A 21 35.54 12.62 -30.20
CA THR A 21 36.60 12.93 -31.17
C THR A 21 36.22 14.03 -32.16
N GLY A 22 35.10 14.68 -31.96
CA GLY A 22 34.54 15.66 -32.89
C GLY A 22 33.90 15.06 -34.15
N THR A 23 34.19 13.79 -34.47
CA THR A 23 33.47 12.99 -35.49
C THR A 23 32.61 11.92 -34.83
N HIS A 24 33.00 11.45 -33.68
CA HIS A 24 32.30 10.41 -32.92
C HIS A 24 32.05 10.90 -31.52
N LEU A 25 30.83 10.75 -31.07
CA LEU A 25 30.40 10.93 -29.67
C LEU A 25 29.70 9.64 -29.23
N LEU A 26 30.19 9.06 -28.14
CA LEU A 26 29.58 7.91 -27.50
C LEU A 26 29.38 8.23 -26.04
N ALA A 27 28.14 8.16 -25.59
CA ALA A 27 27.75 8.33 -24.20
C ALA A 27 26.93 7.13 -23.71
N VAL A 28 27.15 6.77 -22.47
CA VAL A 28 26.38 5.77 -21.77
C VAL A 28 25.78 6.38 -20.50
N ARG A 29 24.56 6.01 -20.16
CA ARG A 29 23.91 6.35 -18.91
C ARG A 29 23.37 5.07 -18.29
N GLY A 30 23.48 4.93 -16.98
CA GLY A 30 22.89 3.84 -16.23
C GLY A 30 22.17 4.37 -15.02
N GLY A 31 21.10 3.71 -14.64
CA GLY A 31 20.29 4.08 -13.47
C GLY A 31 19.79 2.87 -12.72
N HIS A 32 19.66 3.05 -11.41
CA HIS A 32 18.99 2.11 -10.52
C HIS A 32 18.06 2.88 -9.61
N MET A 33 16.81 2.46 -9.55
CA MET A 33 15.81 2.99 -8.62
C MET A 33 15.25 1.82 -7.81
N TYR A 34 15.39 1.93 -6.51
CA TYR A 34 14.77 1.03 -5.54
C TYR A 34 13.77 1.82 -4.72
N GLN A 35 12.50 1.38 -4.74
CA GLN A 35 11.41 2.02 -4.02
C GLN A 35 10.64 0.99 -3.22
N LYS A 36 10.45 1.29 -1.94
CA LYS A 36 9.66 0.46 -1.03
C LYS A 36 8.50 1.28 -0.50
N PHE A 37 7.31 0.70 -0.57
CA PHE A 37 6.11 1.17 0.09
C PHE A 37 5.69 0.16 1.15
N ASP A 38 5.25 0.64 2.29
CA ASP A 38 4.63 -0.17 3.33
C ASP A 38 3.35 0.55 3.76
N ARG A 39 2.23 0.01 3.33
CA ARG A 39 0.91 0.54 3.64
C ARG A 39 0.29 -0.32 4.73
N PHE A 40 -0.04 0.32 5.82
CA PHE A 40 -0.74 -0.29 6.94
C PHE A 40 -2.11 0.37 7.13
N SER A 41 -3.15 -0.43 7.34
CA SER A 41 -4.45 0.07 7.73
C SER A 41 -5.08 -0.81 8.79
N ARG A 42 -5.69 -0.19 9.79
CA ARG A 42 -6.48 -0.84 10.84
C ARG A 42 -7.93 -0.45 10.71
N SER A 43 -8.78 -1.41 10.48
CA SER A 43 -10.22 -1.25 10.50
C SER A 43 -10.77 -1.77 11.82
N VAL A 44 -11.37 -0.86 12.58
CA VAL A 44 -12.00 -1.17 13.86
C VAL A 44 -13.49 -1.34 13.69
N ILE A 45 -14.07 -0.57 12.78
CA ILE A 45 -15.47 -0.61 12.39
C ILE A 45 -15.52 -0.92 10.91
N ASP A 46 -16.30 -1.92 10.51
CA ASP A 46 -16.53 -2.21 9.10
C ASP A 46 -17.18 -0.98 8.44
N ASN A 47 -16.57 -0.51 7.37
CA ASN A 47 -17.02 0.68 6.65
C ASN A 47 -17.95 0.36 5.47
N THR A 48 -18.22 -0.92 5.23
CA THR A 48 -19.08 -1.34 4.11
C THR A 48 -20.54 -1.46 4.47
N ASP A 49 -20.87 -1.86 5.73
CA ASP A 49 -22.23 -2.11 6.17
C ASP A 49 -22.47 -1.65 7.62
N THR A 50 -22.07 -0.42 7.95
CA THR A 50 -22.31 0.11 9.29
C THR A 50 -23.81 0.32 9.52
N VAL A 51 -24.38 -0.54 10.33
CA VAL A 51 -25.79 -0.45 10.75
C VAL A 51 -25.84 0.16 12.15
N LEU A 52 -26.77 1.09 12.34
CA LEU A 52 -27.07 1.65 13.64
C LEU A 52 -28.10 0.77 14.32
N TYR A 53 -27.74 0.23 15.46
CA TYR A 53 -28.61 -0.59 16.30
C TYR A 53 -29.10 0.18 17.53
N VAL A 54 -30.14 -0.33 18.15
CA VAL A 54 -30.59 0.13 19.48
C VAL A 54 -30.57 -1.07 20.42
N ASP A 55 -30.03 -0.89 21.64
CA ASP A 55 -29.99 -1.94 22.63
C ASP A 55 -31.35 -2.06 23.33
N VAL A 56 -32.14 -3.06 22.94
CA VAL A 56 -33.50 -3.32 23.46
C VAL A 56 -33.50 -4.23 24.69
N ASN A 57 -32.35 -4.68 25.17
CA ASN A 57 -32.23 -5.54 26.31
C ASN A 57 -32.31 -4.73 27.61
N SER A 58 -33.37 -4.81 28.35
CA SER A 58 -33.53 -4.10 29.63
C SER A 58 -32.64 -4.66 30.76
N LYS A 59 -32.13 -5.89 30.61
CA LYS A 59 -31.27 -6.56 31.59
C LYS A 59 -30.02 -7.12 30.95
N LEU A 60 -28.95 -7.14 31.71
CA LEU A 60 -27.74 -7.86 31.39
C LEU A 60 -27.89 -9.37 31.60
N LEU A 61 -26.95 -10.19 31.12
CA LEU A 61 -26.99 -11.65 31.28
C LEU A 61 -26.98 -12.10 32.74
N ASP A 62 -26.44 -11.30 33.66
CA ASP A 62 -26.39 -11.53 35.10
C ASP A 62 -27.65 -11.06 35.83
N GLY A 63 -28.65 -10.59 35.09
CA GLY A 63 -29.95 -10.14 35.62
C GLY A 63 -29.98 -8.68 36.09
N ARG A 64 -28.87 -7.98 36.16
CA ARG A 64 -28.82 -6.55 36.51
C ARG A 64 -29.45 -5.69 35.40
N ALA A 65 -29.94 -4.50 35.81
CA ALA A 65 -30.41 -3.51 34.82
C ALA A 65 -29.31 -3.17 33.81
N ASN A 66 -29.68 -3.12 32.55
CA ASN A 66 -28.73 -2.73 31.49
C ASN A 66 -28.64 -1.20 31.44
N PRO A 67 -27.48 -0.61 31.75
CA PRO A 67 -27.27 0.85 31.70
C PRO A 67 -27.36 1.41 30.28
N ASN A 68 -27.27 0.55 29.26
CA ASN A 68 -27.33 0.93 27.87
C ASN A 68 -28.66 0.65 27.19
N PHE A 69 -29.68 0.33 27.97
CA PHE A 69 -31.02 0.11 27.46
C PHE A 69 -31.53 1.31 26.66
N LEU A 70 -32.03 1.06 25.45
CA LEU A 70 -32.42 2.04 24.43
C LEU A 70 -31.31 2.96 23.88
N ARG A 71 -30.04 2.73 24.22
CA ARG A 71 -28.96 3.49 23.60
C ARG A 71 -28.68 2.99 22.20
N PRO A 72 -28.44 3.90 21.25
CA PRO A 72 -27.95 3.55 19.93
C PRO A 72 -26.48 3.09 20.00
N TYR A 73 -26.13 2.09 19.20
CA TYR A 73 -24.76 1.60 19.10
C TYR A 73 -24.43 1.15 17.68
N VAL A 74 -23.15 1.18 17.35
CA VAL A 74 -22.59 0.48 16.21
C VAL A 74 -21.86 -0.77 16.70
N GLU A 75 -21.97 -1.86 15.96
CA GLU A 75 -21.26 -3.09 16.27
C GLU A 75 -20.06 -3.21 15.37
N ALA A 76 -18.89 -3.37 15.97
CA ALA A 76 -17.67 -3.70 15.28
C ALA A 76 -17.43 -5.20 15.39
N VAL A 77 -17.52 -5.89 14.26
CA VAL A 77 -17.30 -7.34 14.20
C VAL A 77 -16.06 -7.59 13.38
N GLY A 78 -15.11 -8.32 13.96
CA GLY A 78 -13.91 -8.73 13.29
C GLY A 78 -12.99 -7.57 12.88
N PRO A 79 -12.52 -6.75 13.83
CA PRO A 79 -11.51 -5.77 13.51
C PRO A 79 -10.29 -6.46 12.87
N PHE A 80 -9.70 -5.81 11.89
CA PHE A 80 -8.59 -6.39 11.15
C PHE A 80 -7.53 -5.33 10.80
N ASP A 81 -6.31 -5.80 10.67
CA ASP A 81 -5.20 -5.03 10.15
C ASP A 81 -4.83 -5.54 8.76
N ASN A 82 -4.66 -4.64 7.83
CA ASN A 82 -4.08 -4.94 6.52
C ASN A 82 -2.69 -4.31 6.43
N ARG A 83 -1.76 -5.07 5.90
CA ARG A 83 -0.43 -4.60 5.58
C ARG A 83 -0.08 -5.01 4.16
N ASN A 84 0.22 -4.03 3.32
CA ASN A 84 0.49 -4.23 1.90
C ASN A 84 1.88 -3.66 1.57
N PRO A 85 2.96 -4.42 1.80
CA PRO A 85 4.29 -4.01 1.35
C PRO A 85 4.42 -4.21 -0.17
N GLU A 86 5.01 -3.20 -0.82
CA GLU A 86 5.34 -3.22 -2.24
C GLU A 86 6.79 -2.79 -2.43
N VAL A 87 7.50 -3.46 -3.32
CA VAL A 87 8.88 -3.15 -3.67
C VAL A 87 9.00 -3.05 -5.19
N PHE A 88 9.52 -1.94 -5.66
CA PHE A 88 9.86 -1.69 -7.06
C PHE A 88 11.37 -1.60 -7.18
N ASP A 89 11.95 -2.38 -8.06
CA ASP A 89 13.36 -2.38 -8.41
C ASP A 89 13.48 -2.19 -9.92
N THR A 90 13.95 -1.02 -10.33
CA THR A 90 14.08 -0.63 -11.72
C THR A 90 15.56 -0.38 -12.05
N GLN A 91 16.05 -1.02 -13.08
CA GLN A 91 17.39 -0.81 -13.62
C GLN A 91 17.27 -0.43 -15.07
N ASN A 92 17.98 0.62 -15.48
CA ASN A 92 18.01 1.07 -16.87
C ASN A 92 19.41 1.33 -17.36
N ALA A 93 19.60 1.20 -18.67
CA ALA A 93 20.81 1.57 -19.36
C ALA A 93 20.47 2.21 -20.69
N ASP A 94 21.08 3.35 -20.95
CA ASP A 94 20.98 4.11 -22.19
C ASP A 94 22.33 4.15 -22.88
N LEU A 95 22.32 4.03 -24.20
CA LEU A 95 23.44 4.22 -25.07
C LEU A 95 23.10 5.26 -26.12
N ALA A 96 23.94 6.27 -26.26
CA ALA A 96 23.81 7.27 -27.32
C ALA A 96 25.11 7.35 -28.13
N TYR A 97 25.00 7.19 -29.43
CA TYR A 97 26.10 7.32 -30.34
C TYR A 97 25.78 8.33 -31.43
N GLN A 98 26.68 9.25 -31.66
CA GLN A 98 26.60 10.21 -32.77
C GLN A 98 27.86 10.11 -33.65
N PHE A 99 27.62 10.05 -34.96
CA PHE A 99 28.65 10.14 -35.98
C PHE A 99 28.42 11.38 -36.83
N THR A 100 29.43 12.23 -36.93
CA THR A 100 29.41 13.45 -37.77
C THR A 100 30.59 13.39 -38.74
N PRO A 101 30.40 13.03 -40.03
CA PRO A 101 31.47 12.94 -40.98
C PRO A 101 32.08 14.31 -41.23
N ARG A 102 33.42 14.39 -41.17
CA ARG A 102 34.17 15.57 -41.60
C ARG A 102 34.61 15.37 -43.05
N ASN A 103 34.28 16.30 -43.95
CA ASN A 103 34.65 16.27 -45.36
C ASN A 103 34.28 14.94 -46.06
N PRO A 104 33.03 14.54 -46.07
CA PRO A 104 32.63 13.31 -46.73
C PRO A 104 32.90 13.40 -48.25
N PRO A 105 33.31 12.32 -48.92
CA PRO A 105 33.42 12.26 -50.37
C PRO A 105 32.05 12.70 -51.01
N ARG A 106 32.11 13.30 -52.21
CA ARG A 106 30.91 13.82 -52.91
C ARG A 106 29.77 12.82 -52.98
N LEU A 107 30.07 11.52 -53.15
CA LEU A 107 29.08 10.43 -53.13
C LEU A 107 28.43 10.17 -51.79
N LEU A 108 29.02 10.57 -50.69
CA LEU A 108 28.55 10.37 -49.32
C LEU A 108 28.16 11.69 -48.63
N SER A 109 28.17 12.81 -49.36
CA SER A 109 27.88 14.13 -48.80
C SER A 109 26.43 14.27 -48.30
N TRP A 110 25.54 13.38 -48.76
CA TRP A 110 24.16 13.30 -48.31
C TRP A 110 23.99 12.61 -46.93
N ILE A 111 25.04 11.91 -46.44
CA ILE A 111 25.01 11.24 -45.13
C ILE A 111 25.30 12.26 -44.03
N GLY A 112 24.49 13.15 -43.70
CA GLY A 112 24.67 14.09 -42.61
C GLY A 112 25.05 13.45 -41.25
N THR A 113 24.83 14.13 -40.17
CA THR A 113 25.02 13.57 -38.81
C THR A 113 24.08 12.43 -38.57
N GLN A 114 24.60 11.27 -38.20
CA GLN A 114 23.83 10.10 -37.81
C GLN A 114 23.81 9.98 -36.29
N ARG A 115 22.61 9.62 -35.75
CA ARG A 115 22.42 9.40 -34.32
C ARG A 115 21.75 8.05 -34.11
N LEU A 116 22.34 7.26 -33.23
CA LEU A 116 21.80 6.00 -32.78
C LEU A 116 21.57 6.07 -31.26
N ALA A 117 20.42 5.66 -30.79
CA ALA A 117 20.12 5.54 -29.37
C ALA A 117 19.59 4.13 -29.07
N GLY A 118 20.02 3.56 -27.97
CA GLY A 118 19.52 2.32 -27.44
C GLY A 118 19.12 2.49 -25.99
N HIS A 119 18.02 1.85 -25.59
CA HIS A 119 17.52 1.82 -24.23
C HIS A 119 17.21 0.39 -23.81
N ALA A 120 17.61 0.02 -22.60
CA ALA A 120 17.24 -1.23 -21.96
C ALA A 120 16.76 -0.96 -20.54
N GLU A 121 15.68 -1.60 -20.15
CA GLU A 121 15.11 -1.46 -18.82
C GLU A 121 14.67 -2.81 -18.28
N VAL A 122 14.92 -3.05 -16.98
CA VAL A 122 14.43 -4.20 -16.23
C VAL A 122 13.67 -3.68 -15.02
N ASN A 123 12.40 -4.01 -14.97
CA ASN A 123 11.52 -3.72 -13.83
C ASN A 123 11.17 -5.00 -13.10
N ARG A 124 11.33 -4.99 -11.78
CA ARG A 124 10.87 -6.03 -10.87
C ARG A 124 9.93 -5.40 -9.86
N ASN A 125 8.72 -5.94 -9.80
CA ASN A 125 7.73 -5.55 -8.81
C ASN A 125 7.41 -6.76 -7.93
N SER A 126 7.44 -6.56 -6.61
CA SER A 126 7.03 -7.54 -5.63
C SER A 126 6.01 -6.91 -4.70
N SER A 127 4.85 -7.52 -4.58
CA SER A 127 3.79 -7.08 -3.67
C SER A 127 3.31 -8.26 -2.84
N ALA A 128 2.93 -7.96 -1.60
CA ALA A 128 2.29 -8.92 -0.71
C ALA A 128 1.11 -8.23 0.01
N ALA A 129 0.11 -9.02 0.35
CA ALA A 129 -1.02 -8.58 1.13
C ALA A 129 -1.17 -9.47 2.36
N TYR A 130 -1.15 -8.87 3.53
CA TYR A 130 -1.35 -9.55 4.80
C TYR A 130 -2.59 -8.98 5.47
N THR A 131 -3.49 -9.86 5.88
CA THR A 131 -4.66 -9.49 6.68
C THR A 131 -4.60 -10.24 8.01
N TYR A 132 -4.65 -9.50 9.10
CA TYR A 132 -4.61 -10.02 10.46
C TYR A 132 -5.96 -9.76 11.12
N GLY A 133 -6.69 -10.81 11.43
CA GLY A 133 -7.91 -10.74 12.22
C GLY A 133 -7.62 -10.89 13.72
N TYR A 134 -8.53 -10.42 14.55
CA TYR A 134 -8.43 -10.49 16.00
C TYR A 134 -9.43 -11.48 16.54
N TRP A 135 -8.97 -12.39 17.41
CA TRP A 135 -9.79 -13.37 18.08
C TRP A 135 -9.56 -13.33 19.59
N PRO A 136 -10.59 -13.57 20.40
CA PRO A 136 -10.41 -13.75 21.82
C PRO A 136 -9.42 -14.89 22.08
N SER A 137 -8.46 -14.66 22.97
CA SER A 137 -7.52 -15.68 23.45
C SER A 137 -7.87 -16.06 24.88
N GLY A 138 -7.68 -17.33 25.25
CA GLY A 138 -7.87 -17.81 26.61
C GLY A 138 -8.72 -19.09 26.69
N ASP A 139 -8.92 -19.58 27.91
CA ASP A 139 -9.63 -20.82 28.20
C ASP A 139 -11.10 -20.60 28.56
N ASN A 140 -11.70 -19.54 28.00
CA ASN A 140 -13.13 -19.30 28.21
C ASN A 140 -13.97 -20.36 27.51
N PRO A 141 -15.03 -20.90 28.15
CA PRO A 141 -15.82 -22.00 27.59
C PRO A 141 -16.57 -21.64 26.29
N TRP A 142 -16.77 -20.34 26.01
CA TRP A 142 -17.38 -19.86 24.77
C TRP A 142 -16.39 -19.62 23.65
N VAL A 143 -15.07 -19.75 23.89
CA VAL A 143 -14.03 -19.62 22.84
C VAL A 143 -13.84 -21.00 22.19
N ASN A 144 -14.46 -21.20 21.04
CA ASN A 144 -14.22 -22.41 20.26
C ASN A 144 -12.88 -22.33 19.54
N ARG A 145 -11.84 -22.99 20.09
CA ARG A 145 -10.49 -23.03 19.53
C ARG A 145 -10.41 -23.68 18.15
N ALA A 146 -11.37 -24.57 17.82
CA ALA A 146 -11.39 -25.25 16.53
C ALA A 146 -11.92 -24.35 15.39
N ASN A 147 -12.68 -23.31 15.71
CA ASN A 147 -13.32 -22.41 14.76
C ASN A 147 -12.73 -20.99 14.79
N ARG A 148 -11.41 -20.88 14.65
CA ARG A 148 -10.74 -19.56 14.60
C ARG A 148 -11.04 -18.78 13.33
N VAL A 149 -11.71 -19.37 12.36
CA VAL A 149 -12.08 -18.75 11.10
C VAL A 149 -13.59 -18.60 11.05
N GLY A 150 -14.09 -17.40 11.23
CA GLY A 150 -15.46 -17.00 10.92
C GLY A 150 -16.50 -17.04 12.05
N GLY A 151 -16.24 -17.74 13.18
CA GLY A 151 -17.27 -17.89 14.23
C GLY A 151 -17.00 -17.19 15.57
N ASN A 152 -15.74 -16.84 15.84
CA ASN A 152 -15.30 -16.28 17.12
C ASN A 152 -14.49 -15.00 16.92
N GLN A 153 -14.85 -14.18 15.96
CA GLN A 153 -14.20 -12.88 15.79
C GLN A 153 -14.48 -12.00 17.01
N LEU A 154 -13.52 -11.18 17.37
CA LEU A 154 -13.73 -10.19 18.40
C LEU A 154 -14.81 -9.22 17.91
N ALA A 155 -15.91 -9.13 18.68
CA ALA A 155 -16.96 -8.17 18.43
C ALA A 155 -17.12 -7.27 19.66
N TYR A 156 -17.33 -5.99 19.44
CA TYR A 156 -17.64 -5.06 20.51
C TYR A 156 -18.65 -4.02 20.05
N ARG A 157 -19.40 -3.46 21.03
CA ARG A 157 -20.39 -2.43 20.78
C ARG A 157 -19.86 -1.08 21.22
N TYR A 158 -19.97 -0.13 20.34
CA TYR A 158 -19.67 1.27 20.65
C TYR A 158 -20.99 2.03 20.77
N TYR A 159 -21.36 2.40 21.99
CA TYR A 159 -22.59 3.11 22.27
C TYR A 159 -22.43 4.59 21.98
N LEU A 160 -23.38 5.15 21.21
CA LEU A 160 -23.41 6.55 20.84
C LEU A 160 -24.33 7.32 21.80
N GLY A 161 -23.92 8.53 22.18
CA GLY A 161 -24.73 9.41 23.01
C GLY A 161 -25.17 8.83 24.36
N ASP A 162 -26.14 9.46 24.92
CA ASP A 162 -26.82 9.02 26.16
C ASP A 162 -27.97 8.06 25.88
N ALA A 163 -28.69 7.63 26.95
CA ALA A 163 -29.84 6.74 26.85
C ALA A 163 -31.01 7.27 25.97
N ASN A 164 -31.04 8.56 25.70
CA ASN A 164 -32.04 9.22 24.87
C ASN A 164 -31.54 9.47 23.45
N GLY A 165 -30.32 9.00 23.11
CA GLY A 165 -29.64 9.24 21.83
C GLY A 165 -29.19 10.67 21.64
N GLN A 166 -29.10 11.46 22.72
CA GLN A 166 -28.61 12.83 22.75
C GLN A 166 -27.11 12.85 23.17
N ASN A 167 -26.46 13.98 23.04
CA ASN A 167 -25.07 14.18 23.45
C ASN A 167 -24.10 13.21 22.74
N VAL A 168 -24.30 13.03 21.46
CA VAL A 168 -23.34 12.31 20.60
C VAL A 168 -22.11 13.19 20.44
N GLU A 169 -20.96 12.73 20.94
CA GLU A 169 -19.67 13.36 20.68
C GLU A 169 -19.21 13.05 19.24
N TYR A 170 -18.85 14.09 18.50
CA TYR A 170 -18.35 13.97 17.12
C TYR A 170 -16.83 13.99 17.07
#